data_c09037440905445bd121e83205062af9
#
_entry.id   c09037440905445bd121e83205062af9
#
_cell.length_a   1.000
_cell.length_b   1.000
_cell.length_c   1.000
_cell.angle_alpha   90.00
_cell.angle_beta   90.00
_cell.angle_gamma   90.00
#
_symmetry.space_group_name_H-M   'P 1'
#
loop_
_entity.id
_entity.type
_entity.pdbx_description
1 polymer ?
#
loop_
_entity_poly.entity_id
_entity_poly.type
_entity_poly.pdbx_seq_one_letter_code
_entity_poly.pdbx_strand_id
1 'polypeptide(L)'
;MKTGRWLLALIFAIVLAMVLPGMLLAQAGRRAAPPPKKADQCLLKENINEDIAAQVAKFKLVSMPYSVHGLSGAEQKMVTKLVEASQFLESIYWRQSDPKGLELYKRLLGCNQVMNQKIRRFLMINGSRYDLLENQKPFVGSDPFHPGRALYPAGITRQEIEAYVAKHPEKKAQIYSPFTVVRRQGGELVGIPYHIEYKPWLLGAAKALREAAALSPDKAFANFLQLRAEALLTDDYYKSDIAWLDLENPKFDIIFAPYETYLDDLLGVKTSYGAAVMIRNQEESAALDNFKKNVPEIQDALPLPPEDRPSMQGKSTPMEVMDTPFRAGDLRHGYQAVADNLPNDPRIHQEKGTKKIFFKNFMDARVNYVVLPIGKQLMREDQAALASMEGYLAVVLMHEICHGLGPAYARTAAGKADIRESIGPTYAGLEEAKADVVGLFALNWLMEKGVVAKEQANGFYASHVAGIFRTVRFGVAEAHGRAEMMEFNYFAEQGAIAFDPKTSKYAIDFTKMQQAITTLAKELLEIEATGDRNRAEQWFKKYDSMPAELKSALTSVKDVPVDVDPVSAFGEQIQ
;
A
#
# COMPACT_ATOMS: atom_id res chain seq x y z
N MET A 1 57.24 33.20 -19.28
CA MET A 1 56.79 31.88 -18.71
C MET A 1 56.60 32.03 -17.21
N LYS A 2 55.42 32.47 -16.72
CA LYS A 2 54.96 32.44 -15.33
C LYS A 2 53.61 33.16 -15.25
N THR A 3 52.54 32.62 -15.88
CA THR A 3 51.18 33.17 -15.75
C THR A 3 50.10 32.07 -15.95
N GLY A 4 50.34 30.87 -15.45
CA GLY A 4 49.41 29.76 -15.68
C GLY A 4 48.89 29.00 -14.43
N ARG A 5 49.19 29.52 -13.20
CA ARG A 5 48.93 28.73 -11.99
C ARG A 5 47.87 29.32 -11.03
N TRP A 6 47.27 30.44 -11.35
CA TRP A 6 46.30 31.13 -10.47
C TRP A 6 44.83 31.00 -10.92
N LEU A 7 44.59 30.52 -12.15
CA LEU A 7 43.21 30.38 -12.65
C LEU A 7 42.51 29.07 -12.19
N LEU A 8 43.29 28.05 -11.82
CA LEU A 8 42.71 26.76 -11.36
C LEU A 8 42.30 26.75 -9.87
N ALA A 9 42.85 27.66 -9.06
CA ALA A 9 42.50 27.76 -7.64
C ALA A 9 41.20 28.55 -7.40
N LEU A 10 40.79 29.42 -8.32
CA LEU A 10 39.53 30.18 -8.18
C LEU A 10 38.30 29.39 -8.63
N ILE A 11 38.46 28.44 -9.56
CA ILE A 11 37.35 27.59 -10.03
C ILE A 11 36.96 26.54 -8.97
N PHE A 12 37.93 26.06 -8.19
CA PHE A 12 37.63 25.09 -7.11
C PHE A 12 36.97 25.73 -5.88
N ALA A 13 37.23 27.03 -5.62
CA ALA A 13 36.59 27.75 -4.52
C ALA A 13 35.12 28.16 -4.82
N ILE A 14 34.79 28.37 -6.10
CA ILE A 14 33.43 28.77 -6.52
C ILE A 14 32.51 27.55 -6.58
N VAL A 15 33.01 26.35 -6.95
CA VAL A 15 32.20 25.12 -6.96
C VAL A 15 31.92 24.60 -5.54
N LEU A 16 32.81 24.85 -4.57
CA LEU A 16 32.58 24.45 -3.17
C LEU A 16 31.62 25.39 -2.42
N ALA A 17 31.45 26.64 -2.90
CA ALA A 17 30.53 27.61 -2.29
C ALA A 17 29.07 27.48 -2.78
N MET A 18 28.80 26.80 -3.89
CA MET A 18 27.44 26.59 -4.42
C MET A 18 26.77 25.28 -3.96
N VAL A 19 27.50 24.36 -3.34
CA VAL A 19 26.96 23.08 -2.83
C VAL A 19 26.52 23.18 -1.36
N LEU A 20 26.97 24.20 -0.65
CA LEU A 20 26.68 24.36 0.79
C LEU A 20 25.32 25.01 1.17
N PRO A 21 24.66 25.85 0.35
CA PRO A 21 23.36 26.43 0.78
C PRO A 21 22.19 25.43 0.72
N GLY A 22 22.26 24.39 -0.09
CA GLY A 22 21.19 23.38 -0.21
C GLY A 22 21.12 22.41 0.96
N MET A 23 22.22 22.14 1.64
CA MET A 23 22.28 21.22 2.77
C MET A 23 21.89 21.86 4.12
N LEU A 24 22.01 23.19 4.26
CA LEU A 24 21.67 23.86 5.52
C LEU A 24 20.17 24.14 5.67
N LEU A 25 19.40 24.20 4.59
CA LEU A 25 17.95 24.46 4.67
C LEU A 25 17.12 23.21 4.93
N ALA A 26 17.65 21.99 4.69
CA ALA A 26 17.00 20.74 5.04
C ALA A 26 17.03 20.42 6.55
N GLN A 27 17.76 21.18 7.35
CA GLN A 27 17.89 20.98 8.80
C GLN A 27 16.87 21.77 9.65
N ALA A 28 16.13 22.69 9.09
CA ALA A 28 15.24 23.58 9.84
C ALA A 28 13.98 22.92 10.42
N GLY A 29 13.73 21.63 10.16
CA GLY A 29 12.58 20.89 10.70
C GLY A 29 12.95 19.68 11.57
N ARG A 30 14.22 19.31 11.68
CA ARG A 30 14.63 18.20 12.55
C ARG A 30 14.62 18.68 13.99
N ARG A 31 13.64 18.24 14.78
CA ARG A 31 13.83 18.24 16.25
C ARG A 31 15.13 17.49 16.53
N ALA A 32 15.99 18.08 17.38
CA ALA A 32 17.23 17.43 17.78
C ALA A 32 16.93 16.01 18.28
N ALA A 33 17.77 15.05 17.91
CA ALA A 33 17.67 13.69 18.45
C ALA A 33 17.61 13.80 19.99
N PRO A 34 16.76 13.00 20.65
CA PRO A 34 16.68 13.02 22.11
C PRO A 34 18.07 12.76 22.70
N PRO A 35 18.42 13.42 23.82
CA PRO A 35 19.73 13.24 24.44
C PRO A 35 19.94 11.75 24.80
N PRO A 36 21.18 11.24 24.76
CA PRO A 36 21.47 9.85 25.06
C PRO A 36 21.03 9.53 26.49
N LYS A 37 20.26 8.45 26.65
CA LYS A 37 19.80 7.98 27.95
C LYS A 37 20.92 7.25 28.71
N LYS A 38 20.83 7.22 30.04
CA LYS A 38 21.73 6.42 30.87
C LYS A 38 21.58 4.93 30.55
N ALA A 39 22.64 4.16 30.69
CA ALA A 39 22.68 2.75 30.31
C ALA A 39 21.61 1.90 31.00
N ASP A 40 21.31 2.16 32.26
CA ASP A 40 20.29 1.48 33.06
C ASP A 40 18.87 1.69 32.55
N GLN A 41 18.59 2.85 31.94
CA GLN A 41 17.28 3.14 31.31
C GLN A 41 17.09 2.41 29.97
N CYS A 42 18.17 1.93 29.37
CA CYS A 42 18.19 1.25 28.10
C CYS A 42 18.27 -0.29 28.23
N LEU A 43 18.20 -0.81 29.45
CA LEU A 43 18.17 -2.25 29.67
C LEU A 43 16.84 -2.84 29.16
N LEU A 44 16.95 -3.88 28.34
CA LEU A 44 15.80 -4.68 27.94
C LEU A 44 15.43 -5.61 29.10
N LYS A 45 14.19 -5.52 29.54
CA LYS A 45 13.62 -6.40 30.57
C LYS A 45 12.81 -7.54 29.97
N GLU A 46 12.44 -7.38 28.71
CA GLU A 46 11.66 -8.32 27.93
C GLU A 46 12.56 -9.40 27.31
N ASN A 47 12.01 -10.58 27.16
CA ASN A 47 12.65 -11.63 26.37
C ASN A 47 12.64 -11.25 24.89
N ILE A 48 13.75 -11.49 24.20
CA ILE A 48 13.84 -11.37 22.75
C ILE A 48 13.77 -12.78 22.21
N ASN A 49 12.72 -13.07 21.44
CA ASN A 49 12.38 -14.42 21.01
C ASN A 49 12.93 -14.79 19.63
N GLU A 50 13.52 -13.83 18.90
CA GLU A 50 14.01 -14.00 17.53
C GLU A 50 15.37 -13.33 17.34
N ASP A 51 16.08 -13.70 16.26
CA ASP A 51 17.27 -12.97 15.81
C ASP A 51 16.84 -11.67 15.11
N ILE A 52 16.63 -10.63 15.89
CA ILE A 52 16.22 -9.31 15.42
C ILE A 52 17.17 -8.75 14.34
N ALA A 53 18.46 -9.12 14.42
CA ALA A 53 19.43 -8.64 13.43
C ALA A 53 19.14 -9.24 12.05
N ALA A 54 18.86 -10.54 11.99
CA ALA A 54 18.49 -11.24 10.75
C ALA A 54 17.12 -10.78 10.25
N GLN A 55 16.15 -10.57 11.15
CA GLN A 55 14.82 -10.08 10.75
C GLN A 55 14.88 -8.67 10.13
N VAL A 56 15.57 -7.73 10.78
CA VAL A 56 15.76 -6.37 10.23
C VAL A 56 16.50 -6.39 8.89
N ALA A 57 17.46 -7.32 8.71
CA ALA A 57 18.22 -7.43 7.46
C ALA A 57 17.36 -7.89 6.26
N LYS A 58 16.19 -8.48 6.51
CA LYS A 58 15.22 -8.82 5.45
C LYS A 58 14.62 -7.58 4.77
N PHE A 59 14.76 -6.38 5.36
CA PHE A 59 14.20 -5.13 4.84
C PHE A 59 15.30 -4.16 4.41
N LYS A 60 15.19 -3.64 3.20
CA LYS A 60 16.13 -2.64 2.67
C LYS A 60 15.77 -1.26 3.18
N LEU A 61 16.66 -0.65 3.97
CA LEU A 61 16.51 0.74 4.36
C LEU A 61 16.67 1.64 3.15
N VAL A 62 15.65 2.45 2.84
CA VAL A 62 15.64 3.37 1.70
C VAL A 62 15.21 4.76 2.17
N SER A 63 16.02 5.76 1.85
CA SER A 63 15.63 7.16 2.11
C SER A 63 14.57 7.59 1.11
N MET A 64 13.45 8.11 1.62
CA MET A 64 12.41 8.73 0.79
C MET A 64 12.76 10.20 0.60
N PRO A 65 13.06 10.65 -0.63
CA PRO A 65 13.48 12.01 -0.87
C PRO A 65 12.31 13.00 -0.65
N TYR A 66 12.67 14.17 -0.15
CA TYR A 66 11.80 15.34 -0.17
C TYR A 66 12.52 16.47 -0.90
N SER A 67 12.03 16.82 -2.08
CA SER A 67 12.57 17.94 -2.85
C SER A 67 11.77 19.20 -2.55
N VAL A 68 12.48 20.26 -2.22
CA VAL A 68 11.91 21.61 -2.09
C VAL A 68 11.95 22.39 -3.41
N HIS A 69 12.52 21.80 -4.47
CA HIS A 69 12.59 22.43 -5.79
C HIS A 69 11.17 22.70 -6.33
N GLY A 70 10.93 23.92 -6.79
CA GLY A 70 9.62 24.33 -7.28
C GLY A 70 8.54 24.58 -6.19
N LEU A 71 8.94 24.54 -4.90
CA LEU A 71 8.05 24.87 -3.78
C LEU A 71 8.35 26.26 -3.23
N SER A 72 7.32 27.08 -3.09
CA SER A 72 7.37 28.35 -2.36
C SER A 72 7.63 28.14 -0.87
N GLY A 73 8.08 29.18 -0.16
CA GLY A 73 8.27 29.09 1.29
C GLY A 73 6.97 28.82 2.08
N ALA A 74 5.80 29.22 1.57
CA ALA A 74 4.51 28.90 2.16
C ALA A 74 4.16 27.41 1.97
N GLU A 75 4.38 26.86 0.77
CA GLU A 75 4.16 25.44 0.48
C GLU A 75 5.08 24.52 1.31
N GLN A 76 6.35 24.89 1.50
CA GLN A 76 7.27 24.14 2.36
C GLN A 76 6.79 24.10 3.82
N LYS A 77 6.30 25.24 4.33
CA LYS A 77 5.68 25.32 5.68
C LYS A 77 4.39 24.50 5.74
N MET A 78 3.56 24.53 4.71
CA MET A 78 2.34 23.72 4.60
C MET A 78 2.68 22.24 4.69
N VAL A 79 3.63 21.73 3.90
CA VAL A 79 4.08 20.32 3.97
C VAL A 79 4.56 19.97 5.39
N THR A 80 5.32 20.87 6.04
CA THR A 80 5.76 20.65 7.43
C THR A 80 4.56 20.49 8.38
N LYS A 81 3.49 21.29 8.19
CA LYS A 81 2.27 21.18 8.99
C LYS A 81 1.46 19.92 8.69
N LEU A 82 1.42 19.47 7.43
CA LEU A 82 0.80 18.20 7.07
C LEU A 82 1.55 17.00 7.69
N VAL A 83 2.88 17.05 7.72
CA VAL A 83 3.70 16.05 8.41
C VAL A 83 3.45 16.07 9.92
N GLU A 84 3.39 17.26 10.55
CA GLU A 84 3.05 17.40 11.97
C GLU A 84 1.68 16.78 12.29
N ALA A 85 0.67 17.05 11.44
CA ALA A 85 -0.65 16.43 11.56
C ALA A 85 -0.58 14.90 11.49
N SER A 86 0.19 14.37 10.52
CA SER A 86 0.33 12.93 10.31
C SER A 86 0.99 12.21 11.48
N GLN A 87 1.90 12.85 12.20
CA GLN A 87 2.53 12.30 13.40
C GLN A 87 1.56 12.06 14.56
N PHE A 88 0.44 12.81 14.63
CA PHE A 88 -0.64 12.52 15.56
C PHE A 88 -1.39 11.24 15.16
N LEU A 89 -1.63 11.00 13.86
CA LEU A 89 -2.26 9.75 13.40
C LEU A 89 -1.34 8.54 13.62
N GLU A 90 -0.02 8.70 13.44
CA GLU A 90 0.97 7.69 13.84
C GLU A 90 0.79 7.27 15.30
N SER A 91 0.61 8.25 16.18
CA SER A 91 0.39 8.02 17.61
C SER A 91 -0.91 7.30 17.91
N ILE A 92 -1.96 7.53 17.12
CA ILE A 92 -3.25 6.81 17.25
C ILE A 92 -3.09 5.39 16.75
N TYR A 93 -2.48 5.18 15.58
CA TYR A 93 -2.26 3.85 15.02
C TYR A 93 -1.56 2.89 16.01
N TRP A 94 -0.49 3.35 16.68
CA TRP A 94 0.18 2.56 17.70
C TRP A 94 -0.75 2.16 18.86
N ARG A 95 -1.71 3.03 19.21
CA ARG A 95 -2.72 2.76 20.24
C ARG A 95 -3.82 1.81 19.76
N GLN A 96 -4.05 1.75 18.46
CA GLN A 96 -4.93 0.76 17.83
C GLN A 96 -4.23 -0.58 17.69
N SER A 97 -2.95 -0.58 17.33
CA SER A 97 -2.16 -1.78 17.06
C SER A 97 -1.60 -2.43 18.33
N ASP A 98 -0.61 -1.80 18.96
CA ASP A 98 0.12 -2.35 20.13
C ASP A 98 0.58 -1.24 21.08
N PRO A 99 -0.24 -0.83 22.07
CA PRO A 99 0.14 0.18 23.06
C PRO A 99 1.41 -0.16 23.85
N LYS A 100 1.65 -1.45 24.16
CA LYS A 100 2.87 -1.88 24.84
C LYS A 100 4.11 -1.78 23.93
N GLY A 101 3.93 -2.01 22.62
CA GLY A 101 4.96 -1.78 21.61
C GLY A 101 5.34 -0.30 21.54
N LEU A 102 4.35 0.61 21.60
CA LEU A 102 4.57 2.05 21.68
C LEU A 102 5.37 2.45 22.92
N GLU A 103 5.02 1.92 24.10
CA GLU A 103 5.76 2.15 25.34
C GLU A 103 7.21 1.69 25.22
N LEU A 104 7.43 0.50 24.68
CA LEU A 104 8.77 -0.03 24.42
C LEU A 104 9.54 0.86 23.44
N TYR A 105 8.94 1.24 22.32
CA TYR A 105 9.56 2.14 21.34
C TYR A 105 9.99 3.47 22.00
N LYS A 106 9.08 4.12 22.74
CA LYS A 106 9.36 5.39 23.45
C LYS A 106 10.45 5.22 24.52
N ARG A 107 10.46 4.09 25.22
CA ARG A 107 11.51 3.77 26.21
C ARG A 107 12.89 3.64 25.55
N LEU A 108 12.97 3.03 24.38
CA LEU A 108 14.22 2.83 23.65
C LEU A 108 14.69 4.05 22.83
N LEU A 109 13.89 5.12 22.72
CA LEU A 109 14.33 6.38 22.11
C LEU A 109 15.54 6.94 22.88
N GLY A 110 16.61 7.32 22.14
CA GLY A 110 17.85 7.83 22.71
C GLY A 110 18.79 6.74 23.25
N CYS A 111 18.43 5.46 23.15
CA CYS A 111 19.31 4.32 23.47
C CYS A 111 20.19 3.97 22.27
N ASN A 112 21.51 4.00 22.45
CA ASN A 112 22.48 3.86 21.36
C ASN A 112 23.04 2.43 21.21
N GLN A 113 22.66 1.49 22.09
CA GLN A 113 23.05 0.08 21.94
C GLN A 113 22.51 -0.48 20.63
N VAL A 114 23.32 -1.21 19.90
CA VAL A 114 23.00 -1.76 18.56
C VAL A 114 21.71 -2.57 18.59
N MET A 115 21.51 -3.41 19.62
CA MET A 115 20.30 -4.22 19.75
C MET A 115 19.05 -3.34 19.93
N ASN A 116 19.12 -2.31 20.78
CA ASN A 116 18.00 -1.39 21.00
C ASN A 116 17.62 -0.62 19.72
N GLN A 117 18.60 -0.23 18.90
CA GLN A 117 18.34 0.40 17.61
C GLN A 117 17.65 -0.57 16.63
N LYS A 118 18.10 -1.83 16.60
CA LYS A 118 17.48 -2.87 15.76
C LYS A 118 16.04 -3.18 16.20
N ILE A 119 15.80 -3.30 17.51
CA ILE A 119 14.45 -3.51 18.04
C ILE A 119 13.54 -2.33 17.68
N ARG A 120 13.98 -1.08 17.88
CA ARG A 120 13.19 0.09 17.46
C ARG A 120 12.84 0.05 15.99
N ARG A 121 13.82 -0.28 15.14
CA ARG A 121 13.59 -0.37 13.71
C ARG A 121 12.58 -1.46 13.38
N PHE A 122 12.70 -2.64 14.02
CA PHE A 122 11.79 -3.75 13.76
C PHE A 122 10.37 -3.48 14.31
N LEU A 123 10.26 -2.76 15.42
CA LEU A 123 8.99 -2.19 15.91
C LEU A 123 8.36 -1.25 14.86
N MET A 124 9.16 -0.37 14.25
CA MET A 124 8.67 0.55 13.21
C MET A 124 8.26 -0.18 11.93
N ILE A 125 8.96 -1.23 11.52
CA ILE A 125 8.59 -2.04 10.36
C ILE A 125 7.22 -2.69 10.58
N ASN A 126 7.00 -3.31 11.76
CA ASN A 126 5.78 -4.06 12.04
C ASN A 126 4.63 -3.22 12.64
N GLY A 127 4.90 -2.01 13.15
CA GLY A 127 3.91 -1.23 13.92
C GLY A 127 3.44 -1.91 15.20
N SER A 128 4.16 -2.92 15.68
CA SER A 128 3.83 -3.73 16.84
C SER A 128 5.04 -4.57 17.28
N ARG A 129 4.90 -5.34 18.39
CA ARG A 129 5.88 -6.34 18.87
C ARG A 129 5.72 -7.71 18.19
N TYR A 130 4.89 -7.81 17.15
CA TYR A 130 4.58 -9.07 16.46
C TYR A 130 5.13 -9.05 15.05
N ASP A 131 5.81 -10.13 14.64
CA ASP A 131 6.44 -10.25 13.34
C ASP A 131 5.43 -10.68 12.27
N LEU A 132 5.15 -9.79 11.33
CA LEU A 132 4.25 -10.04 10.19
C LEU A 132 4.71 -11.25 9.35
N LEU A 133 6.01 -11.42 9.16
CA LEU A 133 6.57 -12.51 8.34
C LEU A 133 6.54 -13.88 9.03
N GLU A 134 6.39 -13.90 10.37
CA GLU A 134 6.39 -15.11 11.19
C GLU A 134 5.01 -15.35 11.84
N ASN A 135 3.93 -15.11 11.10
CA ASN A 135 2.54 -15.33 11.53
C ASN A 135 2.20 -14.61 12.85
N GLN A 136 2.59 -13.35 12.98
CA GLN A 136 2.32 -12.53 14.16
C GLN A 136 2.94 -13.09 15.45
N LYS A 137 4.03 -13.85 15.36
CA LYS A 137 4.78 -14.31 16.53
C LYS A 137 5.42 -13.12 17.26
N PRO A 138 5.35 -13.05 18.61
CA PRO A 138 5.99 -11.96 19.34
C PRO A 138 7.52 -12.08 19.25
N PHE A 139 8.19 -11.05 18.75
CA PHE A 139 9.64 -10.98 18.72
C PHE A 139 10.23 -10.33 19.98
N VAL A 140 9.40 -9.60 20.74
CA VAL A 140 9.74 -9.08 22.08
C VAL A 140 8.59 -9.36 23.05
N GLY A 141 8.93 -9.94 24.19
CA GLY A 141 7.96 -10.35 25.21
C GLY A 141 7.39 -11.75 24.94
N SER A 142 6.34 -12.11 25.68
CA SER A 142 5.68 -13.41 25.60
C SER A 142 4.16 -13.29 25.46
N ASP A 143 3.63 -12.08 25.30
CA ASP A 143 2.20 -11.88 25.14
C ASP A 143 1.74 -12.53 23.83
N PRO A 144 0.66 -13.33 23.85
CA PRO A 144 0.11 -13.89 22.62
C PRO A 144 -0.47 -12.78 21.74
N PHE A 145 -0.44 -12.98 20.42
CA PHE A 145 -1.09 -12.11 19.49
C PHE A 145 -2.62 -12.19 19.66
N HIS A 146 -3.27 -11.03 19.65
CA HIS A 146 -4.73 -10.91 19.69
C HIS A 146 -5.26 -10.35 18.38
N PRO A 147 -6.10 -11.09 17.62
CA PRO A 147 -6.61 -10.66 16.33
C PRO A 147 -7.33 -9.30 16.34
N GLY A 148 -8.00 -8.97 17.47
CA GLY A 148 -8.64 -7.67 17.65
C GLY A 148 -7.71 -6.55 18.09
N ARG A 149 -6.42 -6.86 18.33
CA ARG A 149 -5.41 -5.91 18.81
C ARG A 149 -5.95 -5.02 19.96
N ALA A 150 -5.62 -3.73 19.97
CA ALA A 150 -6.15 -2.81 20.98
C ALA A 150 -7.50 -2.15 20.58
N LEU A 151 -8.11 -2.58 19.47
CA LEU A 151 -9.44 -2.15 19.04
C LEU A 151 -10.56 -2.84 19.85
N TYR A 152 -10.25 -3.97 20.46
CA TYR A 152 -11.19 -4.78 21.26
C TYR A 152 -10.62 -5.11 22.64
N PRO A 153 -11.46 -5.58 23.57
CA PRO A 153 -10.97 -6.10 24.85
C PRO A 153 -10.02 -7.28 24.64
N ALA A 154 -8.95 -7.33 25.43
CA ALA A 154 -7.98 -8.41 25.35
C ALA A 154 -8.67 -9.79 25.56
N GLY A 155 -8.32 -10.75 24.69
CA GLY A 155 -8.81 -12.13 24.75
C GLY A 155 -10.27 -12.35 24.32
N ILE A 156 -10.99 -11.31 23.85
CA ILE A 156 -12.34 -11.48 23.32
C ILE A 156 -12.31 -12.27 22.01
N THR A 157 -13.30 -13.10 21.78
CA THR A 157 -13.46 -13.87 20.54
C THR A 157 -14.59 -13.32 19.68
N ARG A 158 -14.57 -13.63 18.37
CA ARG A 158 -15.66 -13.32 17.44
C ARG A 158 -16.98 -13.88 17.94
N GLN A 159 -16.99 -15.14 18.38
CA GLN A 159 -18.20 -15.83 18.88
C GLN A 159 -18.78 -15.12 20.10
N GLU A 160 -17.94 -14.60 20.99
CA GLU A 160 -18.39 -13.83 22.15
C GLU A 160 -19.08 -12.53 21.76
N ILE A 161 -18.52 -11.80 20.78
CA ILE A 161 -19.12 -10.57 20.26
C ILE A 161 -20.44 -10.88 19.57
N GLU A 162 -20.49 -11.89 18.72
CA GLU A 162 -21.71 -12.30 18.00
C GLU A 162 -22.81 -12.73 18.96
N ALA A 163 -22.46 -13.54 19.97
CA ALA A 163 -23.40 -13.98 21.01
C ALA A 163 -23.91 -12.81 21.88
N TYR A 164 -23.05 -11.83 22.16
CA TYR A 164 -23.45 -10.63 22.89
C TYR A 164 -24.42 -9.78 22.06
N VAL A 165 -24.11 -9.52 20.79
CA VAL A 165 -24.95 -8.72 19.89
C VAL A 165 -26.26 -9.41 19.59
N ALA A 166 -26.30 -10.75 19.52
CA ALA A 166 -27.55 -11.50 19.39
C ALA A 166 -28.52 -11.29 20.58
N LYS A 167 -27.97 -11.08 21.79
CA LYS A 167 -28.75 -10.76 23.01
C LYS A 167 -29.04 -9.26 23.15
N HIS A 168 -28.23 -8.40 22.54
CA HIS A 168 -28.28 -6.94 22.62
C HIS A 168 -28.27 -6.31 21.21
N PRO A 169 -29.31 -6.55 20.37
CA PRO A 169 -29.33 -6.09 18.97
C PRO A 169 -29.25 -4.57 18.82
N GLU A 170 -29.69 -3.81 19.83
CA GLU A 170 -29.59 -2.35 19.91
C GLU A 170 -28.12 -1.86 19.97
N LYS A 171 -27.20 -2.70 20.42
CA LYS A 171 -25.76 -2.40 20.48
C LYS A 171 -25.02 -2.70 19.17
N LYS A 172 -25.65 -3.42 18.24
CA LYS A 172 -25.00 -3.88 17.01
C LYS A 172 -24.37 -2.73 16.24
N ALA A 173 -25.11 -1.67 15.96
CA ALA A 173 -24.62 -0.52 15.20
C ALA A 173 -23.38 0.11 15.84
N GLN A 174 -23.34 0.22 17.17
CA GLN A 174 -22.21 0.78 17.90
C GLN A 174 -21.00 -0.15 17.91
N ILE A 175 -21.20 -1.46 18.12
CA ILE A 175 -20.12 -2.45 18.19
C ILE A 175 -19.52 -2.72 16.81
N TYR A 176 -20.32 -2.72 15.75
CA TYR A 176 -19.87 -2.94 14.37
C TYR A 176 -19.57 -1.65 13.60
N SER A 177 -19.65 -0.47 14.24
CA SER A 177 -19.21 0.78 13.59
C SER A 177 -17.72 0.69 13.26
N PRO A 178 -17.27 1.08 12.06
CA PRO A 178 -15.85 1.11 11.70
C PRO A 178 -15.02 2.10 12.53
N PHE A 179 -15.68 3.09 13.14
CA PHE A 179 -15.04 4.20 13.87
C PHE A 179 -15.27 4.13 15.38
N THR A 180 -15.26 2.92 15.94
CA THR A 180 -15.35 2.72 17.40
C THR A 180 -14.34 1.71 17.90
N VAL A 181 -13.81 1.92 19.10
CA VAL A 181 -13.15 0.87 19.87
C VAL A 181 -14.18 0.17 20.75
N VAL A 182 -14.07 -1.14 20.91
CA VAL A 182 -14.93 -1.90 21.82
C VAL A 182 -14.24 -2.05 23.18
N ARG A 183 -14.95 -1.80 24.27
CA ARG A 183 -14.45 -1.93 25.64
C ARG A 183 -15.44 -2.71 26.50
N ARG A 184 -14.96 -3.31 27.60
CA ARG A 184 -15.81 -3.86 28.65
C ARG A 184 -16.05 -2.79 29.72
N GLN A 185 -17.31 -2.49 30.00
CA GLN A 185 -17.71 -1.57 31.06
C GLN A 185 -18.86 -2.21 31.84
N GLY A 186 -18.67 -2.44 33.15
CA GLY A 186 -19.70 -3.05 33.99
C GLY A 186 -20.19 -4.43 33.55
N GLY A 187 -19.35 -5.19 32.83
CA GLY A 187 -19.71 -6.49 32.26
C GLY A 187 -20.30 -6.45 30.84
N GLU A 188 -20.66 -5.26 30.34
CA GLU A 188 -21.17 -5.04 29.00
C GLU A 188 -20.10 -4.71 27.97
N LEU A 189 -20.38 -4.94 26.67
CA LEU A 189 -19.58 -4.43 25.56
C LEU A 189 -20.12 -3.06 25.13
N VAL A 190 -19.22 -2.08 25.06
CA VAL A 190 -19.53 -0.70 24.67
C VAL A 190 -18.60 -0.29 23.55
N GLY A 191 -19.14 0.25 22.45
CA GLY A 191 -18.38 0.89 21.39
C GLY A 191 -18.14 2.36 21.73
N ILE A 192 -16.87 2.79 21.83
CA ILE A 192 -16.50 4.18 22.09
C ILE A 192 -16.07 4.80 20.77
N PRO A 193 -16.70 5.90 20.31
CA PRO A 193 -16.31 6.57 19.07
C PRO A 193 -14.85 7.01 19.07
N TYR A 194 -14.18 6.96 17.91
CA TYR A 194 -12.78 7.32 17.76
C TYR A 194 -12.50 8.77 18.14
N HIS A 195 -13.39 9.70 17.78
CA HIS A 195 -13.26 11.12 18.17
C HIS A 195 -13.31 11.35 19.68
N ILE A 196 -13.83 10.40 20.47
CA ILE A 196 -13.81 10.42 21.93
C ILE A 196 -12.56 9.72 22.46
N GLU A 197 -12.30 8.49 22.03
CA GLU A 197 -11.17 7.67 22.52
C GLU A 197 -9.82 8.33 22.21
N TYR A 198 -9.66 8.89 21.01
CA TYR A 198 -8.40 9.47 20.54
C TYR A 198 -8.39 11.00 20.55
N LYS A 199 -9.34 11.63 21.24
CA LYS A 199 -9.54 13.09 21.28
C LYS A 199 -8.27 13.93 21.43
N PRO A 200 -7.31 13.63 22.35
CA PRO A 200 -6.12 14.47 22.53
C PRO A 200 -5.26 14.59 21.27
N TRP A 201 -5.11 13.49 20.54
CA TRP A 201 -4.32 13.44 19.30
C TRP A 201 -5.08 14.03 18.12
N LEU A 202 -6.39 13.77 18.03
CA LEU A 202 -7.24 14.30 16.96
C LEU A 202 -7.37 15.83 17.04
N LEU A 203 -7.40 16.42 18.24
CA LEU A 203 -7.34 17.88 18.40
C LEU A 203 -6.03 18.46 17.86
N GLY A 204 -4.89 17.80 18.12
CA GLY A 204 -3.58 18.21 17.61
C GLY A 204 -3.51 18.11 16.09
N ALA A 205 -3.96 16.99 15.53
CA ALA A 205 -4.04 16.74 14.09
C ALA A 205 -4.92 17.78 13.38
N ALA A 206 -6.15 18.00 13.90
CA ALA A 206 -7.08 18.98 13.35
C ALA A 206 -6.53 20.42 13.38
N LYS A 207 -5.83 20.79 14.45
CA LYS A 207 -5.15 22.09 14.53
C LYS A 207 -4.08 22.22 13.44
N ALA A 208 -3.19 21.24 13.29
CA ALA A 208 -2.13 21.28 12.31
C ALA A 208 -2.67 21.28 10.85
N LEU A 209 -3.78 20.56 10.57
CA LEU A 209 -4.46 20.63 9.27
C LEU A 209 -5.02 22.02 8.97
N ARG A 210 -5.63 22.70 9.96
CA ARG A 210 -6.13 24.07 9.79
C ARG A 210 -4.99 25.07 9.55
N GLU A 211 -3.87 24.88 10.21
CA GLU A 211 -2.66 25.69 9.98
C GLU A 211 -2.09 25.44 8.58
N ALA A 212 -2.09 24.20 8.10
CA ALA A 212 -1.72 23.86 6.73
C ALA A 212 -2.67 24.49 5.71
N ALA A 213 -3.97 24.40 5.93
CA ALA A 213 -5.00 25.03 5.08
C ALA A 213 -4.79 26.55 4.91
N ALA A 214 -4.41 27.25 5.99
CA ALA A 214 -4.12 28.69 5.93
C ALA A 214 -2.85 29.03 5.12
N LEU A 215 -1.97 28.07 4.88
CA LEU A 215 -0.74 28.24 4.09
C LEU A 215 -0.91 27.80 2.64
N SER A 216 -2.01 27.11 2.29
CA SER A 216 -2.25 26.59 0.94
C SER A 216 -2.58 27.72 -0.04
N PRO A 217 -1.90 27.80 -1.19
CA PRO A 217 -2.30 28.68 -2.28
C PRO A 217 -3.53 28.16 -3.04
N ASP A 218 -3.81 26.86 -2.98
CA ASP A 218 -4.95 26.20 -3.59
C ASP A 218 -6.15 26.23 -2.62
N LYS A 219 -7.22 26.95 -3.04
CA LYS A 219 -8.43 27.11 -2.23
C LYS A 219 -9.25 25.83 -2.08
N ALA A 220 -9.27 24.97 -3.12
CA ALA A 220 -9.98 23.70 -3.06
C ALA A 220 -9.30 22.75 -2.08
N PHE A 221 -7.97 22.65 -2.16
CA PHE A 221 -7.18 21.87 -1.21
C PHE A 221 -7.29 22.44 0.23
N ALA A 222 -7.24 23.77 0.40
CA ALA A 222 -7.45 24.41 1.70
C ALA A 222 -8.82 24.07 2.30
N ASN A 223 -9.90 24.12 1.49
CA ASN A 223 -11.24 23.74 1.91
C ASN A 223 -11.33 22.27 2.33
N PHE A 224 -10.74 21.37 1.53
CA PHE A 224 -10.65 19.95 1.88
C PHE A 224 -9.96 19.75 3.24
N LEU A 225 -8.81 20.40 3.49
CA LEU A 225 -8.09 20.31 4.76
C LEU A 225 -8.95 20.80 5.96
N GLN A 226 -9.74 21.85 5.79
CA GLN A 226 -10.67 22.32 6.83
C GLN A 226 -11.75 21.31 7.14
N LEU A 227 -12.42 20.76 6.10
CA LEU A 227 -13.45 19.74 6.25
C LEU A 227 -12.88 18.45 6.88
N ARG A 228 -11.65 18.07 6.51
CA ARG A 228 -10.97 16.91 7.08
C ARG A 228 -10.65 17.12 8.57
N ALA A 229 -10.26 18.33 8.95
CA ALA A 229 -10.06 18.69 10.36
C ALA A 229 -11.35 18.61 11.19
N GLU A 230 -12.51 18.89 10.58
CA GLU A 230 -13.82 18.72 11.23
C GLU A 230 -14.20 17.24 11.34
N ALA A 231 -13.99 16.47 10.25
CA ALA A 231 -14.27 15.04 10.18
C ALA A 231 -13.54 14.25 11.28
N LEU A 232 -12.29 14.57 11.56
CA LEU A 232 -11.50 13.95 12.65
C LEU A 232 -12.14 14.14 14.03
N LEU A 233 -12.93 15.18 14.24
CA LEU A 233 -13.53 15.52 15.53
C LEU A 233 -14.98 15.03 15.67
N THR A 234 -15.53 14.39 14.62
CA THR A 234 -16.92 13.95 14.56
C THR A 234 -17.08 12.51 14.10
N ASP A 235 -16.03 11.88 13.53
CA ASP A 235 -16.03 10.60 12.80
C ASP A 235 -16.95 10.61 11.56
N ASP A 236 -17.40 11.77 11.08
CA ASP A 236 -18.15 11.93 9.83
C ASP A 236 -17.24 12.43 8.72
N TYR A 237 -16.75 11.50 7.89
CA TYR A 237 -15.80 11.78 6.81
C TYR A 237 -16.48 12.14 5.48
N TYR A 238 -17.81 11.94 5.35
CA TYR A 238 -18.52 12.03 4.06
C TYR A 238 -18.24 13.33 3.29
N LYS A 239 -18.45 14.49 3.94
CA LYS A 239 -18.26 15.80 3.29
C LYS A 239 -16.82 16.05 2.88
N SER A 240 -15.87 15.63 3.71
CA SER A 240 -14.46 15.79 3.42
C SER A 240 -13.98 14.85 2.32
N ASP A 241 -14.53 13.64 2.23
CA ASP A 241 -14.21 12.69 1.16
C ASP A 241 -14.77 13.16 -0.18
N ILE A 242 -15.99 13.71 -0.22
CA ILE A 242 -16.52 14.34 -1.43
C ILE A 242 -15.62 15.49 -1.89
N ALA A 243 -15.24 16.40 -0.98
CA ALA A 243 -14.35 17.51 -1.32
C ALA A 243 -12.96 17.04 -1.78
N TRP A 244 -12.48 15.90 -1.27
CA TRP A 244 -11.23 15.28 -1.69
C TRP A 244 -11.30 14.71 -3.12
N LEU A 245 -12.41 14.04 -3.45
CA LEU A 245 -12.65 13.52 -4.80
C LEU A 245 -12.82 14.64 -5.84
N ASP A 246 -13.30 15.81 -5.42
CA ASP A 246 -13.48 16.99 -6.28
C ASP A 246 -12.18 17.78 -6.53
N LEU A 247 -11.03 17.38 -5.95
CA LEU A 247 -9.74 17.98 -6.27
C LEU A 247 -9.30 17.62 -7.68
N GLU A 248 -9.14 18.62 -8.54
CA GLU A 248 -8.71 18.46 -9.92
C GLU A 248 -7.20 18.68 -10.05
N ASN A 249 -6.46 17.64 -10.37
CA ASN A 249 -5.00 17.69 -10.59
C ASN A 249 -4.23 18.47 -9.52
N PRO A 250 -4.45 18.22 -8.22
CA PRO A 250 -3.83 18.99 -7.16
C PRO A 250 -2.30 18.80 -7.17
N LYS A 251 -1.55 19.88 -6.88
CA LYS A 251 -0.10 19.82 -6.68
C LYS A 251 0.27 19.05 -5.42
N PHE A 252 -0.54 19.20 -4.37
CA PHE A 252 -0.41 18.49 -3.10
C PHE A 252 -1.68 17.70 -2.83
N ASP A 253 -1.52 16.52 -2.27
CA ASP A 253 -2.64 15.74 -1.79
C ASP A 253 -2.28 15.06 -0.46
N ILE A 254 -3.29 14.61 0.29
CA ILE A 254 -3.10 13.79 1.49
C ILE A 254 -4.13 12.66 1.55
N ILE A 255 -3.68 11.48 1.96
CA ILE A 255 -4.55 10.49 2.60
C ILE A 255 -4.48 10.79 4.10
N PHE A 256 -5.64 10.91 4.76
CA PHE A 256 -5.65 11.35 6.16
C PHE A 256 -6.94 10.95 6.86
N ALA A 257 -7.14 9.66 7.12
CA ALA A 257 -8.34 9.13 7.76
C ALA A 257 -8.15 7.67 8.19
N PRO A 258 -9.08 7.09 8.97
CA PRO A 258 -9.13 5.66 9.20
C PRO A 258 -9.93 5.01 8.06
N TYR A 259 -9.23 4.49 7.04
CA TYR A 259 -9.87 3.88 5.87
C TYR A 259 -9.83 2.35 5.88
N GLU A 260 -8.66 1.77 6.17
CA GLU A 260 -8.40 0.37 5.96
C GLU A 260 -8.68 -0.48 7.20
N THR A 261 -9.08 -1.73 7.00
CA THR A 261 -9.46 -2.67 8.07
C THR A 261 -8.41 -3.74 8.35
N TYR A 262 -7.24 -3.67 7.73
CA TYR A 262 -6.18 -4.70 7.84
C TYR A 262 -5.69 -4.94 9.27
N LEU A 263 -5.88 -3.97 10.16
CA LEU A 263 -5.52 -4.10 11.56
C LEU A 263 -6.53 -4.95 12.37
N ASP A 264 -7.76 -5.11 11.89
CA ASP A 264 -8.83 -5.86 12.55
C ASP A 264 -8.92 -7.30 12.03
N ASP A 265 -8.01 -8.16 12.48
CA ASP A 265 -8.05 -9.59 12.16
C ASP A 265 -9.20 -10.34 12.87
N LEU A 266 -9.94 -9.68 13.79
CA LEU A 266 -11.00 -10.31 14.56
C LEU A 266 -12.36 -10.33 13.83
N LEU A 267 -12.82 -9.16 13.39
CA LEU A 267 -14.10 -9.00 12.68
C LEU A 267 -13.93 -8.46 11.25
N GLY A 268 -12.84 -7.77 10.94
CA GLY A 268 -12.60 -7.12 9.65
C GLY A 268 -13.45 -5.86 9.43
N VAL A 269 -13.86 -5.18 10.51
CA VAL A 269 -14.76 -4.01 10.41
C VAL A 269 -14.18 -2.71 10.95
N LYS A 270 -13.23 -2.78 11.91
CA LYS A 270 -12.61 -1.58 12.50
C LYS A 270 -11.53 -1.05 11.60
N THR A 271 -11.57 0.25 11.35
CA THR A 271 -10.57 0.92 10.53
C THR A 271 -9.41 1.47 11.36
N SER A 272 -8.22 1.52 10.76
CA SER A 272 -7.02 2.09 11.38
C SER A 272 -6.63 3.42 10.76
N TYR A 273 -6.07 4.33 11.58
CA TYR A 273 -5.62 5.62 11.11
C TYR A 273 -4.34 5.47 10.29
N GLY A 274 -4.38 6.04 9.08
CA GLY A 274 -3.26 6.18 8.19
C GLY A 274 -3.13 7.59 7.63
N ALA A 275 -1.91 7.97 7.26
CA ALA A 275 -1.64 9.22 6.58
C ALA A 275 -0.52 9.08 5.55
N ALA A 276 -0.69 9.78 4.42
CA ALA A 276 0.35 10.02 3.42
C ALA A 276 0.33 11.50 3.03
N VAL A 277 1.49 12.15 3.08
CA VAL A 277 1.68 13.50 2.53
C VAL A 277 2.28 13.35 1.15
N MET A 278 1.66 13.95 0.14
CA MET A 278 1.94 13.66 -1.26
C MET A 278 2.17 14.92 -2.08
N ILE A 279 3.04 14.80 -3.07
CA ILE A 279 3.33 15.84 -4.06
C ILE A 279 3.18 15.21 -5.44
N ARG A 280 2.40 15.85 -6.33
CA ARG A 280 2.10 15.32 -7.65
C ARG A 280 3.35 15.17 -8.49
N ASN A 281 3.57 13.97 -9.04
CA ASN A 281 4.53 13.71 -10.08
C ASN A 281 3.90 14.09 -11.43
N GLN A 282 4.32 15.24 -11.97
CA GLN A 282 3.70 15.84 -13.16
C GLN A 282 3.90 14.98 -14.42
N GLU A 283 5.10 14.44 -14.59
CA GLU A 283 5.48 13.66 -15.77
C GLU A 283 4.69 12.35 -15.83
N GLU A 284 4.71 11.58 -14.74
CA GLU A 284 4.02 10.30 -14.66
C GLU A 284 2.49 10.46 -14.68
N SER A 285 1.96 11.53 -14.07
CA SER A 285 0.53 11.81 -14.12
C SER A 285 0.05 12.16 -15.53
N ALA A 286 0.86 12.86 -16.34
CA ALA A 286 0.56 13.13 -17.74
C ALA A 286 0.58 11.84 -18.60
N ALA A 287 1.50 10.92 -18.33
CA ALA A 287 1.56 9.62 -18.98
C ALA A 287 0.29 8.79 -18.68
N LEU A 288 -0.19 8.83 -17.43
CA LEU A 288 -1.41 8.15 -17.00
C LEU A 288 -2.67 8.60 -17.77
N ASP A 289 -2.76 9.86 -18.15
CA ASP A 289 -3.92 10.39 -18.91
C ASP A 289 -4.09 9.72 -20.29
N ASN A 290 -3.02 9.18 -20.87
CA ASN A 290 -3.10 8.41 -22.11
C ASN A 290 -3.79 7.07 -21.92
N PHE A 291 -3.66 6.44 -20.76
CA PHE A 291 -4.36 5.20 -20.45
C PHE A 291 -5.85 5.47 -20.15
N LYS A 292 -6.15 6.49 -19.35
CA LYS A 292 -7.53 6.85 -18.94
C LYS A 292 -8.47 7.06 -20.12
N LYS A 293 -8.00 7.71 -21.18
CA LYS A 293 -8.81 8.01 -22.38
C LYS A 293 -9.35 6.78 -23.07
N ASN A 294 -8.67 5.66 -22.97
CA ASN A 294 -8.99 4.41 -23.65
C ASN A 294 -9.81 3.44 -22.77
N VAL A 295 -10.08 3.78 -21.50
CA VAL A 295 -10.79 2.89 -20.57
C VAL A 295 -12.16 2.43 -21.09
N PRO A 296 -13.03 3.29 -21.67
CA PRO A 296 -14.30 2.85 -22.22
C PRO A 296 -14.13 1.85 -23.37
N GLU A 297 -13.17 2.08 -24.26
CA GLU A 297 -12.91 1.19 -25.39
C GLU A 297 -12.30 -0.16 -24.96
N ILE A 298 -11.46 -0.14 -23.91
CA ILE A 298 -10.92 -1.36 -23.30
C ILE A 298 -12.06 -2.19 -22.70
N GLN A 299 -13.00 -1.57 -21.98
CA GLN A 299 -14.19 -2.24 -21.45
C GLN A 299 -15.01 -2.92 -22.53
N ASP A 300 -15.21 -2.23 -23.67
CA ASP A 300 -15.95 -2.76 -24.82
C ASP A 300 -15.19 -3.91 -25.53
N ALA A 301 -13.87 -3.95 -25.40
CA ALA A 301 -13.01 -4.97 -26.00
C ALA A 301 -12.81 -6.22 -25.11
N LEU A 302 -13.28 -6.21 -23.85
CA LEU A 302 -13.13 -7.35 -22.96
C LEU A 302 -13.72 -8.63 -23.56
N PRO A 303 -13.11 -9.80 -23.29
CA PRO A 303 -13.57 -11.08 -23.84
C PRO A 303 -14.79 -11.62 -23.08
N LEU A 304 -15.86 -10.80 -23.04
CA LEU A 304 -17.16 -11.07 -22.43
C LEU A 304 -18.30 -10.86 -23.43
N PRO A 305 -19.46 -11.50 -23.24
CA PRO A 305 -20.69 -11.14 -23.94
C PRO A 305 -21.07 -9.65 -23.72
N PRO A 306 -21.68 -8.96 -24.71
CA PRO A 306 -22.04 -7.55 -24.58
C PRO A 306 -22.93 -7.23 -23.38
N GLU A 307 -23.83 -8.15 -23.00
CA GLU A 307 -24.73 -8.01 -21.85
C GLU A 307 -24.00 -7.95 -20.49
N ASP A 308 -22.77 -8.46 -20.42
CA ASP A 308 -21.94 -8.45 -19.21
C ASP A 308 -20.93 -7.29 -19.19
N ARG A 309 -20.93 -6.45 -20.24
CA ARG A 309 -20.04 -5.29 -20.35
C ARG A 309 -20.83 -3.99 -20.11
N PRO A 310 -20.93 -3.51 -18.84
CA PRO A 310 -21.62 -2.25 -18.56
C PRO A 310 -20.89 -1.09 -19.23
N SER A 311 -21.66 -0.11 -19.74
CA SER A 311 -21.07 1.09 -20.34
C SER A 311 -20.29 1.90 -19.33
N MET A 312 -19.08 2.30 -19.70
CA MET A 312 -18.20 3.20 -18.94
C MET A 312 -18.27 4.66 -19.40
N GLN A 313 -19.14 4.96 -20.39
CA GLN A 313 -19.28 6.33 -20.88
C GLN A 313 -19.73 7.30 -19.78
N GLY A 314 -19.04 8.43 -19.69
CA GLY A 314 -19.31 9.46 -18.68
C GLY A 314 -18.84 9.13 -17.26
N LYS A 315 -18.20 8.00 -17.04
CA LYS A 315 -17.59 7.66 -15.74
C LYS A 315 -16.09 7.97 -15.78
N SER A 316 -15.66 8.82 -14.88
CA SER A 316 -14.23 9.14 -14.67
C SER A 316 -13.86 8.86 -13.21
N THR A 317 -12.78 8.14 -13.00
CA THR A 317 -12.18 7.98 -11.67
C THR A 317 -10.91 8.81 -11.62
N PRO A 318 -10.76 9.76 -10.67
CA PRO A 318 -9.51 10.48 -10.47
C PRO A 318 -8.37 9.49 -10.23
N MET A 319 -7.27 9.68 -10.96
CA MET A 319 -6.07 8.86 -10.85
C MET A 319 -4.86 9.78 -10.79
N GLU A 320 -3.97 9.54 -9.84
CA GLU A 320 -2.84 10.42 -9.57
C GLU A 320 -1.58 9.62 -9.27
N VAL A 321 -0.48 10.04 -9.87
CA VAL A 321 0.86 9.53 -9.54
C VAL A 321 1.53 10.55 -8.63
N MET A 322 1.87 10.12 -7.42
CA MET A 322 2.34 10.99 -6.34
C MET A 322 3.69 10.53 -5.78
N ASP A 323 4.57 11.47 -5.50
CA ASP A 323 5.70 11.24 -4.62
C ASP A 323 5.27 11.44 -3.16
N THR A 324 5.62 10.49 -2.30
CA THR A 324 5.17 10.45 -0.91
C THR A 324 6.36 10.65 0.03
N PRO A 325 6.73 11.88 0.38
CA PRO A 325 7.86 12.15 1.27
C PRO A 325 7.62 11.72 2.73
N PHE A 326 6.37 11.53 3.13
CA PHE A 326 6.04 11.11 4.48
C PHE A 326 4.79 10.22 4.52
N ARG A 327 4.87 9.15 5.29
CA ARG A 327 3.76 8.25 5.64
C ARG A 327 3.69 8.04 7.14
N ALA A 328 2.50 7.74 7.65
CA ALA A 328 2.25 7.46 9.06
C ALA A 328 1.12 6.43 9.23
N GLY A 329 1.10 5.78 10.38
CA GLY A 329 0.08 4.81 10.74
C GLY A 329 0.00 3.63 9.78
N ASP A 330 -1.19 3.26 9.38
CA ASP A 330 -1.45 2.10 8.54
C ASP A 330 -0.65 2.07 7.23
N LEU A 331 -0.45 3.24 6.63
CA LEU A 331 0.34 3.39 5.41
C LEU A 331 1.86 3.28 5.61
N ARG A 332 2.36 3.25 6.86
CA ARG A 332 3.79 3.20 7.20
C ARG A 332 4.24 1.83 7.69
N HIS A 333 3.37 1.05 8.29
CA HIS A 333 3.71 -0.18 8.99
C HIS A 333 3.24 -1.43 8.26
N GLY A 334 3.87 -2.56 8.56
CA GLY A 334 3.49 -3.85 8.00
C GLY A 334 3.71 -3.95 6.49
N TYR A 335 2.75 -4.52 5.80
CA TYR A 335 2.72 -4.55 4.34
C TYR A 335 2.36 -3.15 3.82
N GLN A 336 3.29 -2.53 3.12
CA GLN A 336 3.07 -1.18 2.60
C GLN A 336 2.60 -1.21 1.16
N ALA A 337 1.42 -0.68 0.89
CA ALA A 337 0.85 -0.56 -0.44
C ALA A 337 1.68 0.35 -1.36
N VAL A 338 1.71 0.07 -2.66
CA VAL A 338 2.28 0.92 -3.71
C VAL A 338 1.23 1.81 -4.36
N ALA A 339 -0.04 1.50 -4.14
CA ALA A 339 -1.20 2.28 -4.59
C ALA A 339 -2.35 2.12 -3.60
N ASP A 340 -3.29 3.05 -3.60
CA ASP A 340 -4.53 3.01 -2.83
C ASP A 340 -5.71 3.44 -3.70
N ASN A 341 -6.88 2.85 -3.45
CA ASN A 341 -8.14 3.16 -4.10
C ASN A 341 -9.20 3.53 -3.03
N LEU A 342 -9.37 4.81 -2.76
CA LEU A 342 -10.11 5.36 -1.63
C LEU A 342 -11.12 6.45 -2.07
N PRO A 343 -12.10 6.79 -1.22
CA PRO A 343 -12.44 6.26 0.09
C PRO A 343 -13.19 4.94 0.00
N ASN A 344 -13.37 4.24 1.15
CA ASN A 344 -14.07 2.95 1.24
C ASN A 344 -15.57 3.08 1.62
N ASP A 345 -16.17 4.28 1.54
CA ASP A 345 -17.59 4.51 1.86
C ASP A 345 -18.47 4.13 0.66
N PRO A 346 -19.37 3.13 0.77
CA PRO A 346 -20.22 2.67 -0.33
C PRO A 346 -21.17 3.76 -0.85
N ARG A 347 -21.57 4.73 -0.02
CA ARG A 347 -22.40 5.88 -0.45
C ARG A 347 -21.64 6.76 -1.41
N ILE A 348 -20.35 6.99 -1.13
CA ILE A 348 -19.46 7.80 -1.96
C ILE A 348 -19.12 7.06 -3.25
N HIS A 349 -18.88 5.74 -3.18
CA HIS A 349 -18.68 4.90 -4.37
C HIS A 349 -19.86 5.02 -5.34
N GLN A 350 -21.08 5.01 -4.83
CA GLN A 350 -22.28 5.14 -5.66
C GLN A 350 -22.43 6.53 -6.25
N GLU A 351 -22.11 7.60 -5.51
CA GLU A 351 -22.31 9.00 -5.90
C GLU A 351 -21.17 9.53 -6.79
N LYS A 352 -19.91 9.30 -6.40
CA LYS A 352 -18.72 9.91 -7.00
C LYS A 352 -17.69 8.90 -7.51
N GLY A 353 -17.69 7.65 -7.00
CA GLY A 353 -16.63 6.69 -7.24
C GLY A 353 -15.50 6.81 -6.22
N THR A 354 -14.28 6.56 -6.65
CA THR A 354 -13.07 6.55 -5.83
C THR A 354 -11.93 7.30 -6.51
N LYS A 355 -10.89 7.64 -5.75
CA LYS A 355 -9.62 8.16 -6.26
C LYS A 355 -8.55 7.07 -6.15
N LYS A 356 -7.80 6.85 -7.24
CA LYS A 356 -6.67 5.95 -7.30
C LYS A 356 -5.38 6.73 -7.20
N ILE A 357 -4.53 6.40 -6.25
CA ILE A 357 -3.28 7.09 -5.96
C ILE A 357 -2.13 6.10 -6.03
N PHE A 358 -1.12 6.41 -6.82
CA PHE A 358 0.09 5.61 -6.98
C PHE A 358 1.26 6.30 -6.28
N PHE A 359 1.95 5.58 -5.40
CA PHE A 359 3.06 6.09 -4.62
C PHE A 359 4.39 5.85 -5.35
N LYS A 360 4.72 6.73 -6.29
CA LYS A 360 5.81 6.57 -7.27
C LYS A 360 7.16 6.30 -6.62
N ASN A 361 7.59 7.15 -5.70
CA ASN A 361 8.91 7.02 -5.06
C ASN A 361 9.03 5.74 -4.22
N PHE A 362 7.94 5.26 -3.62
CA PHE A 362 7.92 4.00 -2.90
C PHE A 362 7.92 2.80 -3.85
N MET A 363 7.15 2.87 -4.93
CA MET A 363 7.15 1.87 -6.00
C MET A 363 8.55 1.75 -6.62
N ASP A 364 9.19 2.87 -6.95
CA ASP A 364 10.55 2.91 -7.48
C ASP A 364 11.54 2.19 -6.57
N ALA A 365 11.46 2.45 -5.28
CA ALA A 365 12.31 1.79 -4.30
C ALA A 365 12.07 0.26 -4.28
N ARG A 366 10.81 -0.17 -4.25
CA ARG A 366 10.46 -1.59 -4.25
C ARG A 366 10.91 -2.29 -5.53
N VAL A 367 10.67 -1.68 -6.69
CA VAL A 367 11.08 -2.25 -7.97
C VAL A 367 12.59 -2.38 -8.06
N ASN A 368 13.33 -1.32 -7.74
CA ASN A 368 14.79 -1.31 -7.84
C ASN A 368 15.49 -2.27 -6.85
N TYR A 369 14.98 -2.39 -5.64
CA TYR A 369 15.66 -3.18 -4.60
C TYR A 369 15.10 -4.59 -4.43
N VAL A 370 13.89 -4.88 -4.93
CA VAL A 370 13.24 -6.18 -4.75
C VAL A 370 12.86 -6.82 -6.07
N VAL A 371 11.99 -6.18 -6.88
CA VAL A 371 11.39 -6.81 -8.06
C VAL A 371 12.44 -7.11 -9.14
N LEU A 372 13.22 -6.11 -9.56
CA LEU A 372 14.28 -6.34 -10.56
C LEU A 372 15.38 -7.29 -10.07
N PRO A 373 15.88 -7.17 -8.82
CA PRO A 373 16.87 -8.12 -8.31
C PRO A 373 16.36 -9.56 -8.22
N ILE A 374 15.11 -9.81 -7.81
CA ILE A 374 14.58 -11.18 -7.76
C ILE A 374 14.38 -11.74 -9.18
N GLY A 375 13.85 -10.92 -10.10
CA GLY A 375 13.74 -11.28 -11.52
C GLY A 375 15.09 -11.68 -12.11
N LYS A 376 16.15 -10.91 -11.84
CA LYS A 376 17.52 -11.21 -12.28
C LYS A 376 18.04 -12.55 -11.74
N GLN A 377 17.65 -12.91 -10.51
CA GLN A 377 18.08 -14.19 -9.93
C GLN A 377 17.27 -15.39 -10.44
N LEU A 378 16.00 -15.21 -10.74
CA LEU A 378 15.10 -16.32 -11.05
C LEU A 378 14.76 -16.47 -12.54
N MET A 379 14.86 -15.39 -13.34
CA MET A 379 14.57 -15.42 -14.77
C MET A 379 15.83 -15.60 -15.62
N ARG A 380 15.66 -16.07 -16.83
CA ARG A 380 16.70 -16.09 -17.86
C ARG A 380 17.24 -14.67 -18.09
N GLU A 381 18.56 -14.53 -18.17
CA GLU A 381 19.25 -13.24 -18.09
C GLU A 381 18.78 -12.22 -19.15
N ASP A 382 18.64 -12.67 -20.40
CA ASP A 382 18.16 -11.84 -21.52
C ASP A 382 16.73 -11.32 -21.31
N GLN A 383 15.89 -12.11 -20.63
CA GLN A 383 14.50 -11.74 -20.31
C GLN A 383 14.39 -10.91 -19.03
N ALA A 384 15.18 -11.23 -18.02
CA ALA A 384 15.27 -10.41 -16.81
C ALA A 384 15.72 -8.97 -17.11
N ALA A 385 16.58 -8.79 -18.14
CA ALA A 385 17.04 -7.47 -18.61
C ALA A 385 15.93 -6.62 -19.27
N LEU A 386 14.79 -7.23 -19.66
CA LEU A 386 13.63 -6.53 -20.21
C LEU A 386 12.72 -5.97 -19.12
N ALA A 387 12.77 -6.53 -17.92
CA ALA A 387 11.99 -5.99 -16.79
C ALA A 387 12.52 -4.61 -16.41
N SER A 388 11.62 -3.66 -16.23
CA SER A 388 11.96 -2.26 -15.96
C SER A 388 10.99 -1.61 -14.97
N MET A 389 11.38 -0.43 -14.50
CA MET A 389 10.54 0.42 -13.67
C MET A 389 9.26 0.83 -14.41
N GLU A 390 9.42 1.31 -15.63
CA GLU A 390 8.33 1.77 -16.49
C GLU A 390 7.38 0.61 -16.82
N GLY A 391 7.94 -0.57 -17.09
CA GLY A 391 7.16 -1.78 -17.33
C GLY A 391 6.34 -2.20 -16.12
N TYR A 392 6.93 -2.21 -14.94
CA TYR A 392 6.23 -2.54 -13.71
C TYR A 392 5.17 -1.49 -13.34
N LEU A 393 5.49 -0.20 -13.48
CA LEU A 393 4.53 0.88 -13.25
C LEU A 393 3.31 0.74 -14.19
N ALA A 394 3.53 0.49 -15.48
CA ALA A 394 2.43 0.30 -16.43
C ALA A 394 1.53 -0.88 -16.05
N VAL A 395 2.11 -2.00 -15.60
CA VAL A 395 1.35 -3.17 -15.12
C VAL A 395 0.50 -2.80 -13.91
N VAL A 396 1.09 -2.16 -12.89
CA VAL A 396 0.35 -1.76 -11.68
C VAL A 396 -0.71 -0.71 -11.99
N LEU A 397 -0.43 0.27 -12.86
CA LEU A 397 -1.42 1.25 -13.29
C LEU A 397 -2.63 0.59 -13.96
N MET A 398 -2.38 -0.36 -14.84
CA MET A 398 -3.47 -1.08 -15.52
C MET A 398 -4.21 -2.04 -14.60
N HIS A 399 -3.54 -2.68 -13.64
CA HIS A 399 -4.17 -3.44 -12.57
C HIS A 399 -5.23 -2.60 -11.85
N GLU A 400 -4.82 -1.44 -11.33
CA GLU A 400 -5.73 -0.53 -10.61
C GLU A 400 -6.89 -0.02 -11.49
N ILE A 401 -6.62 0.28 -12.76
CA ILE A 401 -7.68 0.66 -13.71
C ILE A 401 -8.67 -0.49 -13.87
N CYS A 402 -8.17 -1.72 -14.01
CA CYS A 402 -8.96 -2.89 -14.34
C CYS A 402 -9.76 -3.47 -13.17
N HIS A 403 -9.54 -3.02 -11.93
CA HIS A 403 -10.53 -3.22 -10.85
C HIS A 403 -11.91 -2.63 -11.20
N GLY A 404 -11.94 -1.54 -11.96
CA GLY A 404 -13.19 -0.92 -12.42
C GLY A 404 -13.79 -1.52 -13.68
N LEU A 405 -13.14 -2.50 -14.31
CA LEU A 405 -13.55 -3.13 -15.56
C LEU A 405 -14.11 -4.53 -15.35
N GLY A 406 -14.91 -4.99 -16.31
CA GLY A 406 -15.57 -6.29 -16.25
C GLY A 406 -17.07 -6.17 -15.95
N PRO A 407 -17.72 -7.25 -15.48
CA PRO A 407 -19.14 -7.26 -15.19
C PRO A 407 -19.45 -6.44 -13.93
N ALA A 408 -20.59 -5.72 -13.95
CA ALA A 408 -21.04 -4.98 -12.76
C ALA A 408 -21.81 -5.85 -11.75
N TYR A 409 -22.41 -6.95 -12.23
CA TYR A 409 -23.22 -7.88 -11.45
C TYR A 409 -23.06 -9.30 -11.98
N ALA A 410 -23.20 -10.26 -11.10
CA ALA A 410 -23.32 -11.66 -11.49
C ALA A 410 -24.71 -11.97 -12.06
N ARG A 411 -24.76 -12.71 -13.18
CA ARG A 411 -25.98 -13.27 -13.76
C ARG A 411 -26.32 -14.59 -13.06
N THR A 412 -27.24 -14.58 -12.14
CA THR A 412 -27.70 -15.81 -11.46
C THR A 412 -29.08 -16.23 -11.96
N ALA A 413 -29.49 -17.45 -11.65
CA ALA A 413 -30.85 -17.92 -11.96
C ALA A 413 -31.96 -17.06 -11.33
N ALA A 414 -31.66 -16.35 -10.22
CA ALA A 414 -32.55 -15.43 -9.54
C ALA A 414 -32.51 -13.99 -10.12
N GLY A 415 -31.67 -13.72 -11.12
CA GLY A 415 -31.43 -12.40 -11.69
C GLY A 415 -30.04 -11.85 -11.39
N LYS A 416 -29.89 -10.52 -11.44
CA LYS A 416 -28.62 -9.84 -11.12
C LYS A 416 -28.34 -9.90 -9.62
N ALA A 417 -27.13 -10.31 -9.24
CA ALA A 417 -26.66 -10.39 -7.86
C ALA A 417 -25.31 -9.67 -7.70
N ASP A 418 -24.97 -9.32 -6.48
CA ASP A 418 -23.63 -8.83 -6.14
C ASP A 418 -22.60 -9.95 -6.37
N ILE A 419 -21.50 -9.63 -7.09
CA ILE A 419 -20.46 -10.60 -7.45
C ILE A 419 -19.76 -11.12 -6.20
N ARG A 420 -19.42 -10.22 -5.27
CA ARG A 420 -18.72 -10.54 -4.03
C ARG A 420 -19.52 -11.51 -3.16
N GLU A 421 -20.82 -11.23 -3.01
CA GLU A 421 -21.72 -12.12 -2.26
C GLU A 421 -21.90 -13.48 -2.95
N SER A 422 -21.99 -13.48 -4.28
CA SER A 422 -22.16 -14.69 -5.08
C SER A 422 -20.94 -15.60 -5.01
N ILE A 423 -19.74 -15.05 -5.19
CA ILE A 423 -18.45 -15.79 -5.17
C ILE A 423 -18.06 -16.15 -3.73
N GLY A 424 -18.28 -15.26 -2.75
CA GLY A 424 -17.97 -15.50 -1.35
C GLY A 424 -16.46 -15.48 -1.03
N PRO A 425 -15.93 -16.42 -0.21
CA PRO A 425 -14.58 -16.32 0.35
C PRO A 425 -13.41 -16.26 -0.65
N THR A 426 -13.63 -16.70 -1.89
CA THR A 426 -12.59 -16.67 -2.95
C THR A 426 -12.58 -15.35 -3.72
N TYR A 427 -13.56 -14.46 -3.49
CA TYR A 427 -13.72 -13.23 -4.25
C TYR A 427 -12.48 -12.34 -4.25
N ALA A 428 -11.88 -12.09 -3.09
CA ALA A 428 -10.73 -11.19 -3.01
C ALA A 428 -9.58 -11.65 -3.92
N GLY A 429 -9.19 -12.92 -3.86
CA GLY A 429 -8.15 -13.45 -4.74
C GLY A 429 -8.56 -13.48 -6.22
N LEU A 430 -9.86 -13.68 -6.51
CA LEU A 430 -10.38 -13.64 -7.88
C LEU A 430 -10.32 -12.22 -8.46
N GLU A 431 -10.73 -11.22 -7.70
CA GLU A 431 -10.73 -9.81 -8.10
C GLU A 431 -9.31 -9.31 -8.36
N GLU A 432 -8.33 -9.66 -7.48
CA GLU A 432 -6.93 -9.32 -7.70
C GLU A 432 -6.38 -9.97 -8.97
N ALA A 433 -6.64 -11.25 -9.17
CA ALA A 433 -6.22 -11.95 -10.39
C ALA A 433 -6.89 -11.38 -11.65
N LYS A 434 -8.17 -11.01 -11.56
CA LYS A 434 -8.88 -10.34 -12.66
C LYS A 434 -8.24 -8.99 -12.96
N ALA A 435 -7.90 -8.19 -11.96
CA ALA A 435 -7.27 -6.89 -12.16
C ALA A 435 -5.89 -7.02 -12.83
N ASP A 436 -5.05 -7.93 -12.38
CA ASP A 436 -3.73 -8.22 -12.99
C ASP A 436 -3.85 -8.66 -14.45
N VAL A 437 -4.64 -9.69 -14.69
CA VAL A 437 -4.71 -10.35 -16.01
C VAL A 437 -5.46 -9.48 -17.04
N VAL A 438 -6.53 -8.80 -16.62
CA VAL A 438 -7.24 -7.83 -17.48
C VAL A 438 -6.37 -6.60 -17.72
N GLY A 439 -5.52 -6.22 -16.75
CA GLY A 439 -4.52 -5.16 -16.91
C GLY A 439 -3.51 -5.49 -18.03
N LEU A 440 -2.97 -6.71 -18.03
CA LEU A 440 -2.09 -7.17 -19.11
C LEU A 440 -2.83 -7.30 -20.46
N PHE A 441 -4.08 -7.77 -20.46
CA PHE A 441 -4.94 -7.78 -21.65
C PHE A 441 -5.14 -6.37 -22.21
N ALA A 442 -5.40 -5.41 -21.36
CA ALA A 442 -5.58 -4.01 -21.73
C ALA A 442 -4.29 -3.39 -22.31
N LEU A 443 -3.11 -3.71 -21.75
CA LEU A 443 -1.82 -3.31 -22.34
C LEU A 443 -1.64 -3.89 -23.75
N ASN A 444 -2.01 -5.15 -23.97
CA ASN A 444 -1.97 -5.77 -25.31
C ASN A 444 -2.89 -5.03 -26.28
N TRP A 445 -4.11 -4.70 -25.85
CA TRP A 445 -5.07 -3.92 -26.65
C TRP A 445 -4.52 -2.54 -27.00
N LEU A 446 -3.94 -1.82 -26.03
CA LEU A 446 -3.33 -0.49 -26.24
C LEU A 446 -2.18 -0.55 -27.27
N MET A 447 -1.37 -1.61 -27.23
CA MET A 447 -0.31 -1.85 -28.23
C MET A 447 -0.87 -2.16 -29.61
N GLU A 448 -1.95 -2.92 -29.71
CA GLU A 448 -2.65 -3.18 -30.98
C GLU A 448 -3.22 -1.91 -31.61
N LYS A 449 -3.72 -0.99 -30.78
CA LYS A 449 -4.22 0.33 -31.19
C LYS A 449 -3.11 1.35 -31.45
N GLY A 450 -1.85 1.04 -31.14
CA GLY A 450 -0.73 1.95 -31.34
C GLY A 450 -0.65 3.09 -30.31
N VAL A 451 -1.37 2.99 -29.20
CA VAL A 451 -1.30 3.93 -28.06
C VAL A 451 0.00 3.71 -27.27
N VAL A 452 0.41 2.45 -27.17
CA VAL A 452 1.67 2.02 -26.56
C VAL A 452 2.52 1.33 -27.63
N ALA A 453 3.83 1.50 -27.59
CA ALA A 453 4.74 0.88 -28.57
C ALA A 453 4.76 -0.65 -28.39
N LYS A 454 4.63 -1.40 -29.49
CA LYS A 454 4.59 -2.89 -29.48
C LYS A 454 5.85 -3.53 -28.92
N GLU A 455 6.96 -2.83 -29.07
CA GLU A 455 8.29 -3.27 -28.59
C GLU A 455 8.36 -3.37 -27.06
N GLN A 456 7.42 -2.71 -26.34
CA GLN A 456 7.35 -2.74 -24.88
C GLN A 456 6.68 -4.01 -24.33
N ALA A 457 5.97 -4.80 -25.16
CA ALA A 457 5.22 -5.99 -24.73
C ALA A 457 6.03 -6.94 -23.85
N ASN A 458 7.21 -7.33 -24.33
CA ASN A 458 8.06 -8.28 -23.63
C ASN A 458 8.57 -7.72 -22.29
N GLY A 459 8.74 -6.38 -22.21
CA GLY A 459 9.10 -5.68 -20.98
C GLY A 459 7.98 -5.71 -19.93
N PHE A 460 6.73 -5.55 -20.35
CA PHE A 460 5.56 -5.67 -19.46
C PHE A 460 5.44 -7.09 -18.89
N TYR A 461 5.52 -8.11 -19.73
CA TYR A 461 5.45 -9.49 -19.28
C TYR A 461 6.62 -9.87 -18.36
N ALA A 462 7.84 -9.44 -18.68
CA ALA A 462 9.01 -9.67 -17.84
C ALA A 462 8.88 -8.98 -16.49
N SER A 463 8.36 -7.74 -16.46
CA SER A 463 8.14 -6.97 -15.23
C SER A 463 7.06 -7.60 -14.36
N HIS A 464 5.96 -8.07 -14.96
CA HIS A 464 4.89 -8.79 -14.26
C HIS A 464 5.40 -10.09 -13.63
N VAL A 465 6.10 -10.93 -14.39
CA VAL A 465 6.66 -12.20 -13.88
C VAL A 465 7.67 -11.95 -12.76
N ALA A 466 8.49 -10.92 -12.86
CA ALA A 466 9.37 -10.52 -11.76
C ALA A 466 8.57 -10.07 -10.51
N GLY A 467 7.43 -9.39 -10.71
CA GLY A 467 6.46 -9.04 -9.66
C GLY A 467 5.90 -10.27 -8.97
N ILE A 468 5.45 -11.27 -9.73
CA ILE A 468 4.95 -12.55 -9.21
C ILE A 468 5.98 -13.18 -8.25
N PHE A 469 7.26 -13.28 -8.64
CA PHE A 469 8.29 -13.84 -7.76
C PHE A 469 8.47 -13.08 -6.45
N ARG A 470 8.24 -11.78 -6.43
CA ARG A 470 8.25 -10.99 -5.20
C ARG A 470 7.03 -11.30 -4.33
N THR A 471 5.84 -11.28 -4.91
CA THR A 471 4.58 -11.34 -4.15
C THR A 471 4.33 -12.72 -3.56
N VAL A 472 4.58 -13.80 -4.30
CA VAL A 472 4.39 -15.17 -3.81
C VAL A 472 5.32 -15.56 -2.64
N ARG A 473 6.34 -14.75 -2.32
CA ARG A 473 7.16 -14.92 -1.11
C ARG A 473 6.37 -14.69 0.19
N PHE A 474 5.27 -13.94 0.13
CA PHE A 474 4.37 -13.71 1.27
C PHE A 474 3.34 -14.84 1.46
N GLY A 475 3.29 -15.82 0.52
CA GLY A 475 2.38 -16.96 0.56
C GLY A 475 1.00 -16.66 -0.01
N VAL A 476 0.14 -17.67 0.01
CA VAL A 476 -1.20 -17.65 -0.61
C VAL A 476 -2.35 -17.32 0.36
N ALA A 477 -2.02 -16.96 1.59
CA ALA A 477 -3.04 -16.55 2.57
C ALA A 477 -3.54 -15.12 2.30
N GLU A 478 -2.73 -14.31 1.65
CA GLU A 478 -3.00 -12.93 1.27
C GLU A 478 -3.55 -12.92 -0.17
N ALA A 479 -4.47 -12.00 -0.48
CA ALA A 479 -5.23 -11.99 -1.74
C ALA A 479 -4.34 -11.91 -2.99
N HIS A 480 -3.38 -10.98 -3.03
CA HIS A 480 -2.45 -10.83 -4.16
C HIS A 480 -1.53 -12.05 -4.30
N GLY A 481 -1.01 -12.58 -3.18
CA GLY A 481 -0.18 -13.78 -3.21
C GLY A 481 -0.92 -14.99 -3.73
N ARG A 482 -2.21 -15.10 -3.44
CA ARG A 482 -3.10 -16.14 -3.97
C ARG A 482 -3.41 -15.94 -5.45
N ALA A 483 -3.67 -14.70 -5.86
CA ALA A 483 -3.91 -14.33 -7.24
C ALA A 483 -2.70 -14.64 -8.12
N GLU A 484 -1.55 -14.09 -7.78
CA GLU A 484 -0.33 -14.24 -8.56
C GLU A 484 0.23 -15.69 -8.54
N MET A 485 -0.03 -16.48 -7.49
CA MET A 485 0.28 -17.91 -7.50
C MET A 485 -0.59 -18.66 -8.49
N MET A 486 -1.88 -18.36 -8.58
CA MET A 486 -2.80 -18.92 -9.56
C MET A 486 -2.36 -18.56 -10.98
N GLU A 487 -2.01 -17.31 -11.23
CA GLU A 487 -1.51 -16.83 -12.51
C GLU A 487 -0.23 -17.56 -12.93
N PHE A 488 0.74 -17.65 -12.02
CA PHE A 488 1.99 -18.37 -12.28
C PHE A 488 1.74 -19.81 -12.70
N ASN A 489 0.90 -20.56 -11.96
CA ASN A 489 0.61 -21.94 -12.24
C ASN A 489 -0.17 -22.11 -13.57
N TYR A 490 -1.11 -21.21 -13.85
CA TYR A 490 -1.81 -21.20 -15.12
C TYR A 490 -0.87 -20.92 -16.30
N PHE A 491 -0.03 -19.90 -16.20
CA PHE A 491 0.96 -19.58 -17.24
C PHE A 491 1.96 -20.72 -17.46
N ALA A 492 2.35 -21.41 -16.39
CA ALA A 492 3.20 -22.60 -16.48
C ALA A 492 2.49 -23.77 -17.18
N GLU A 493 1.22 -24.03 -16.87
CA GLU A 493 0.41 -25.06 -17.53
C GLU A 493 0.23 -24.77 -19.02
N GLN A 494 0.08 -23.48 -19.41
CA GLN A 494 0.02 -23.09 -20.83
C GLN A 494 1.39 -23.07 -21.51
N GLY A 495 2.47 -23.36 -20.78
CA GLY A 495 3.84 -23.31 -21.29
C GLY A 495 4.33 -21.89 -21.60
N ALA A 496 3.67 -20.87 -21.05
CA ALA A 496 4.08 -19.47 -21.14
C ALA A 496 5.24 -19.16 -20.20
N ILE A 497 5.33 -19.86 -19.07
CA ILE A 497 6.48 -19.85 -18.15
C ILE A 497 7.01 -21.27 -18.02
N ALA A 498 8.32 -21.45 -18.15
CA ALA A 498 8.96 -22.78 -18.02
C ALA A 498 10.22 -22.68 -17.16
N PHE A 499 10.40 -23.65 -16.26
CA PHE A 499 11.63 -23.80 -15.47
C PHE A 499 12.66 -24.65 -16.24
N ASP A 500 13.88 -24.14 -16.36
CA ASP A 500 15.01 -24.88 -16.88
C ASP A 500 15.87 -25.43 -15.74
N PRO A 501 15.86 -26.72 -15.46
CA PRO A 501 16.61 -27.32 -14.36
C PRO A 501 18.13 -27.24 -14.54
N LYS A 502 18.63 -27.01 -15.77
CA LYS A 502 20.06 -26.89 -16.05
C LYS A 502 20.62 -25.55 -15.57
N THR A 503 19.85 -24.49 -15.76
CA THR A 503 20.22 -23.13 -15.38
C THR A 503 19.60 -22.69 -14.06
N SER A 504 18.61 -23.44 -13.54
CA SER A 504 17.77 -23.09 -12.42
C SER A 504 17.05 -21.74 -12.63
N LYS A 505 16.67 -21.45 -13.86
CA LYS A 505 16.01 -20.21 -14.27
C LYS A 505 14.65 -20.46 -14.90
N TYR A 506 13.77 -19.49 -14.76
CA TYR A 506 12.50 -19.43 -15.47
C TYR A 506 12.67 -18.70 -16.80
N ALA A 507 12.03 -19.18 -17.84
CA ALA A 507 11.96 -18.55 -19.16
C ALA A 507 10.50 -18.28 -19.53
N ILE A 508 10.26 -17.18 -20.21
CA ILE A 508 8.95 -16.76 -20.72
C ILE A 508 8.90 -17.05 -22.21
N ASP A 509 7.88 -17.78 -22.66
CA ASP A 509 7.47 -17.79 -24.07
C ASP A 509 6.49 -16.64 -24.29
N PHE A 510 6.97 -15.54 -24.82
CA PHE A 510 6.18 -14.31 -24.98
C PHE A 510 4.94 -14.47 -25.87
N THR A 511 5.01 -15.35 -26.88
CA THR A 511 3.86 -15.62 -27.75
C THR A 511 2.79 -16.39 -27.00
N LYS A 512 3.17 -17.42 -26.25
CA LYS A 512 2.24 -18.17 -25.41
C LYS A 512 1.72 -17.33 -24.25
N MET A 513 2.54 -16.41 -23.72
CA MET A 513 2.12 -15.50 -22.65
C MET A 513 0.96 -14.61 -23.12
N GLN A 514 1.06 -14.00 -24.29
CA GLN A 514 -0.03 -13.20 -24.85
C GLN A 514 -1.33 -14.00 -25.00
N GLN A 515 -1.23 -15.24 -25.48
CA GLN A 515 -2.38 -16.13 -25.63
C GLN A 515 -2.98 -16.54 -24.26
N ALA A 516 -2.11 -16.89 -23.31
CA ALA A 516 -2.51 -17.30 -21.97
C ALA A 516 -3.21 -16.15 -21.21
N ILE A 517 -2.72 -14.91 -21.33
CA ILE A 517 -3.37 -13.71 -20.77
C ILE A 517 -4.80 -13.59 -21.31
N THR A 518 -4.99 -13.70 -22.62
CA THR A 518 -6.33 -13.56 -23.24
C THR A 518 -7.30 -14.65 -22.75
N THR A 519 -6.84 -15.90 -22.68
CA THR A 519 -7.67 -17.03 -22.23
C THR A 519 -7.96 -16.97 -20.74
N LEU A 520 -6.99 -16.55 -19.92
CA LEU A 520 -7.18 -16.39 -18.48
C LEU A 520 -8.11 -15.21 -18.18
N ALA A 521 -7.95 -14.06 -18.86
CA ALA A 521 -8.87 -12.93 -18.73
C ALA A 521 -10.32 -13.34 -18.98
N LYS A 522 -10.56 -14.11 -20.05
CA LYS A 522 -11.90 -14.63 -20.35
C LYS A 522 -12.44 -15.50 -19.22
N GLU A 523 -11.64 -16.43 -18.70
CA GLU A 523 -12.05 -17.36 -17.63
C GLU A 523 -12.44 -16.60 -16.35
N LEU A 524 -11.57 -15.68 -15.88
CA LEU A 524 -11.81 -14.93 -14.66
C LEU A 524 -13.05 -14.02 -14.77
N LEU A 525 -13.18 -13.33 -15.91
CA LEU A 525 -14.33 -12.49 -16.18
C LEU A 525 -15.65 -13.28 -16.29
N GLU A 526 -15.62 -14.48 -16.86
CA GLU A 526 -16.80 -15.37 -16.91
C GLU A 526 -17.20 -15.88 -15.51
N ILE A 527 -16.23 -16.21 -14.66
CA ILE A 527 -16.50 -16.61 -13.26
C ILE A 527 -17.24 -15.47 -12.54
N GLU A 528 -16.76 -14.23 -12.67
CA GLU A 528 -17.42 -13.07 -12.09
C GLU A 528 -18.81 -12.83 -12.70
N ALA A 529 -18.93 -12.85 -14.03
CA ALA A 529 -20.19 -12.59 -14.73
C ALA A 529 -21.27 -13.62 -14.39
N THR A 530 -20.90 -14.85 -14.06
CA THR A 530 -21.85 -15.91 -13.67
C THR A 530 -22.05 -15.99 -12.16
N GLY A 531 -21.13 -15.45 -11.35
CA GLY A 531 -21.17 -15.58 -9.89
C GLY A 531 -21.01 -17.04 -9.43
N ASP A 532 -20.35 -17.88 -10.25
CA ASP A 532 -20.23 -19.32 -9.99
C ASP A 532 -19.16 -19.59 -8.92
N ARG A 533 -19.61 -19.62 -7.69
CA ARG A 533 -18.78 -19.91 -6.51
C ARG A 533 -18.04 -21.25 -6.63
N ASN A 534 -18.71 -22.30 -7.07
CA ASN A 534 -18.10 -23.61 -7.16
C ASN A 534 -16.96 -23.62 -8.19
N ARG A 535 -17.16 -22.95 -9.32
CA ARG A 535 -16.13 -22.78 -10.36
C ARG A 535 -14.94 -21.99 -9.80
N ALA A 536 -15.18 -20.89 -9.08
CA ALA A 536 -14.14 -20.11 -8.43
C ALA A 536 -13.32 -20.94 -7.43
N GLU A 537 -14.00 -21.68 -6.54
CA GLU A 537 -13.33 -22.53 -5.54
C GLU A 537 -12.51 -23.65 -6.18
N GLN A 538 -13.04 -24.32 -7.23
CA GLN A 538 -12.32 -25.36 -7.97
C GLN A 538 -11.12 -24.79 -8.73
N TRP A 539 -11.25 -23.58 -9.30
CA TRP A 539 -10.19 -22.87 -10.00
C TRP A 539 -8.99 -22.60 -9.10
N PHE A 540 -9.22 -21.96 -7.95
CA PHE A 540 -8.16 -21.72 -6.98
C PHE A 540 -7.59 -23.02 -6.39
N LYS A 541 -8.43 -24.00 -6.07
CA LYS A 541 -7.94 -25.31 -5.61
C LYS A 541 -6.98 -25.97 -6.60
N LYS A 542 -7.14 -25.73 -7.90
CA LYS A 542 -6.24 -26.25 -8.94
C LYS A 542 -4.92 -25.47 -8.98
N TYR A 543 -4.95 -24.14 -8.81
CA TYR A 543 -3.83 -23.28 -9.18
C TYR A 543 -3.17 -22.51 -8.02
N ASP A 544 -3.69 -22.50 -6.81
CA ASP A 544 -3.13 -21.69 -5.70
C ASP A 544 -2.05 -22.40 -4.87
N SER A 545 -1.57 -23.57 -5.31
CA SER A 545 -0.52 -24.29 -4.61
C SER A 545 0.87 -23.94 -5.13
N MET A 546 1.82 -23.67 -4.22
CA MET A 546 3.20 -23.37 -4.61
C MET A 546 3.93 -24.63 -5.10
N PRO A 547 4.42 -24.68 -6.36
CA PRO A 547 5.22 -25.79 -6.87
C PRO A 547 6.53 -25.97 -6.08
N ALA A 548 7.00 -27.20 -5.95
CA ALA A 548 8.21 -27.52 -5.20
C ALA A 548 9.47 -26.85 -5.80
N GLU A 549 9.57 -26.79 -7.13
CA GLU A 549 10.65 -26.10 -7.82
C GLU A 549 10.62 -24.60 -7.59
N LEU A 550 9.43 -23.95 -7.59
CA LEU A 550 9.31 -22.53 -7.29
C LEU A 550 9.70 -22.24 -5.85
N LYS A 551 9.23 -23.05 -4.89
CA LYS A 551 9.62 -22.96 -3.49
C LYS A 551 11.13 -23.06 -3.31
N SER A 552 11.77 -24.01 -4.00
CA SER A 552 13.23 -24.20 -3.98
C SER A 552 13.95 -22.99 -4.57
N ALA A 553 13.48 -22.48 -5.72
CA ALA A 553 14.04 -21.32 -6.39
C ALA A 553 13.96 -20.06 -5.51
N LEU A 554 12.79 -19.79 -4.91
CA LEU A 554 12.59 -18.66 -3.99
C LEU A 554 13.48 -18.76 -2.74
N THR A 555 13.67 -19.98 -2.21
CA THR A 555 14.56 -20.23 -1.06
C THR A 555 16.04 -20.00 -1.42
N SER A 556 16.42 -20.18 -2.68
CA SER A 556 17.79 -19.97 -3.16
C SER A 556 18.14 -18.50 -3.38
N VAL A 557 17.15 -17.60 -3.39
CA VAL A 557 17.36 -16.17 -3.58
C VAL A 557 18.19 -15.59 -2.45
N LYS A 558 19.32 -14.96 -2.79
CA LYS A 558 20.26 -14.35 -1.82
C LYS A 558 20.31 -12.83 -2.03
N ASP A 559 20.51 -12.13 -0.92
CA ASP A 559 20.75 -10.68 -0.93
C ASP A 559 19.64 -9.83 -1.55
N VAL A 560 18.46 -10.41 -1.78
CA VAL A 560 17.25 -9.68 -2.17
C VAL A 560 16.35 -9.53 -0.94
N PRO A 561 16.09 -8.30 -0.48
CA PRO A 561 15.23 -8.07 0.68
C PRO A 561 13.80 -8.57 0.41
N VAL A 562 13.06 -8.80 1.48
CA VAL A 562 11.63 -9.13 1.38
C VAL A 562 10.84 -7.90 0.94
N ASP A 563 11.16 -6.74 1.54
CA ASP A 563 10.60 -5.45 1.13
C ASP A 563 11.54 -4.30 1.51
N VAL A 564 11.13 -3.06 1.20
CA VAL A 564 11.82 -1.83 1.59
C VAL A 564 11.31 -1.33 2.94
N ASP A 565 12.20 -0.71 3.71
CA ASP A 565 11.88 0.06 4.92
C ASP A 565 12.14 1.54 4.63
N PRO A 566 11.09 2.35 4.35
CA PRO A 566 11.24 3.74 3.96
C PRO A 566 11.59 4.62 5.14
N VAL A 567 12.60 5.47 5.00
CA VAL A 567 12.96 6.50 5.98
C VAL A 567 12.68 7.87 5.40
N SER A 568 11.77 8.59 6.02
CA SER A 568 11.41 9.94 5.62
C SER A 568 12.50 10.96 5.97
N ALA A 569 12.66 11.98 5.11
CA ALA A 569 13.51 13.14 5.39
C ALA A 569 13.08 13.94 6.64
N PHE A 570 11.81 13.82 7.06
CA PHE A 570 11.26 14.44 8.27
C PHE A 570 11.55 13.66 9.56
N GLY A 571 12.16 12.48 9.43
CA GLY A 571 12.42 11.57 10.55
C GLY A 571 11.16 10.84 11.04
N GLU A 572 11.37 9.92 11.99
CA GLU A 572 10.30 9.17 12.64
C GLU A 572 9.97 9.85 13.97
N GLN A 573 8.77 10.40 14.09
CA GLN A 573 8.31 11.06 15.32
C GLN A 573 6.90 10.56 15.66
N ILE A 574 6.74 10.12 16.92
CA ILE A 574 5.47 9.72 17.51
C ILE A 574 5.13 10.76 18.58
N GLN A 575 4.01 11.45 18.47
CA GLN A 575 3.57 12.53 19.37
C GLN A 575 3.10 11.99 20.73
#